data_aa82d659199a397386f050fc2f22ae31
#
_entry.id   aa82d659199a397386f050fc2f22ae31
#
_cell.length_a   1.000
_cell.length_b   1.000
_cell.length_c   1.000
_cell.angle_alpha   90.00
_cell.angle_beta   90.00
_cell.angle_gamma   90.00
#
_symmetry.space_group_name_H-M   'P 1'
#
loop_
_entity.id
_entity.type
_entity.pdbx_description
1 polymer ?
#
loop_
_entity_poly.entity_id
_entity_poly.type
_entity_poly.pdbx_seq_one_letter_code
_entity_poly.pdbx_strand_id
1 'polypeptide(L)'
;MIVLHAGTRSEGLIDGCDLVLLAKSKDGDYHQEMNSVVFLEWFENQMMPALKNPSLVLLDNASYHNVKTDDAVCPNFSQKQAVLQNYLTQHNIPFSATDTKKVLQCI
;
A
#
# COMPACT_ATOMS: atom_id res chain seq x y z
N MET A 1 -9.18 -21.51 -1.03
CA MET A 1 -8.40 -21.09 -2.21
C MET A 1 -8.67 -19.62 -2.49
N ILE A 2 -7.61 -18.85 -2.66
CA ILE A 2 -7.70 -17.43 -3.05
C ILE A 2 -7.02 -17.30 -4.41
N VAL A 3 -7.67 -16.62 -5.35
CA VAL A 3 -7.12 -16.36 -6.68
C VAL A 3 -7.01 -14.85 -6.87
N LEU A 4 -5.84 -14.39 -7.26
CA LEU A 4 -5.58 -13.01 -7.63
C LEU A 4 -5.11 -12.98 -9.08
N HIS A 5 -5.69 -12.12 -9.88
CA HIS A 5 -5.34 -11.96 -11.28
C HIS A 5 -5.54 -10.51 -11.73
N ALA A 6 -4.89 -10.14 -12.81
CA ALA A 6 -5.09 -8.84 -13.45
C ALA A 6 -5.54 -9.02 -14.91
N GLY A 7 -6.28 -8.04 -15.41
CA GLY A 7 -6.76 -8.04 -16.78
C GLY A 7 -6.82 -6.64 -17.36
N THR A 8 -6.73 -6.54 -18.67
CA THR A 8 -6.90 -5.31 -19.43
C THR A 8 -8.01 -5.46 -20.45
N ARG A 9 -8.53 -4.32 -20.92
CA ARG A 9 -9.55 -4.32 -21.97
C ARG A 9 -9.05 -4.92 -23.29
N SER A 10 -7.79 -4.68 -23.61
CA SER A 10 -7.18 -5.11 -24.88
C SER A 10 -6.71 -6.57 -24.87
N GLU A 11 -6.26 -7.08 -23.73
CA GLU A 11 -5.62 -8.41 -23.63
C GLU A 11 -6.49 -9.43 -22.88
N GLY A 12 -7.54 -8.99 -22.19
CA GLY A 12 -8.24 -9.85 -21.23
C GLY A 12 -7.38 -10.12 -20.01
N LEU A 13 -7.31 -11.36 -19.56
CA LEU A 13 -6.40 -11.74 -18.45
C LEU A 13 -4.95 -11.68 -18.94
N ILE A 14 -4.10 -11.05 -18.14
CA ILE A 14 -2.69 -10.86 -18.48
C ILE A 14 -1.92 -12.13 -18.10
N ASP A 15 -1.14 -12.68 -19.05
CA ASP A 15 -0.31 -13.85 -18.80
C ASP A 15 0.76 -13.56 -17.73
N GLY A 16 0.95 -14.51 -16.81
CA GLY A 16 1.92 -14.41 -15.73
C GLY A 16 1.48 -13.59 -14.52
N CYS A 17 0.26 -13.07 -14.52
CA CYS A 17 -0.30 -12.29 -13.40
C CYS A 17 -1.17 -13.11 -12.45
N ASP A 18 -1.23 -14.41 -12.59
CA ASP A 18 -2.03 -15.27 -11.73
C ASP A 18 -1.30 -15.62 -10.44
N LEU A 19 -2.00 -15.48 -9.32
CA LEU A 19 -1.56 -15.94 -8.01
C LEU A 19 -2.66 -16.79 -7.40
N VAL A 20 -2.35 -18.03 -7.07
CA VAL A 20 -3.27 -18.94 -6.42
C VAL A 20 -2.73 -19.33 -5.06
N LEU A 21 -3.46 -18.98 -4.01
CA LEU A 21 -3.17 -19.36 -2.63
C LEU A 21 -4.06 -20.54 -2.25
N LEU A 22 -3.43 -21.68 -1.99
CA LEU A 22 -4.10 -22.88 -1.50
C LEU A 22 -4.01 -22.93 0.01
N ALA A 23 -5.14 -23.01 0.69
CA ALA A 23 -5.18 -23.31 2.11
C ALA A 23 -4.67 -24.74 2.31
N LYS A 24 -3.51 -24.90 2.93
CA LYS A 24 -3.04 -26.22 3.39
C LYS A 24 -3.73 -26.52 4.71
N SER A 25 -4.73 -27.38 4.67
CA SER A 25 -5.40 -27.82 5.88
C SER A 25 -4.99 -29.26 6.20
N LYS A 26 -4.30 -29.44 7.32
CA LYS A 26 -4.40 -30.67 8.10
C LYS A 26 -4.75 -30.43 9.57
N ASP A 27 -4.64 -29.21 10.07
CA ASP A 27 -4.89 -28.89 11.48
C ASP A 27 -5.63 -27.57 11.71
N GLY A 28 -6.65 -27.27 10.92
CA GLY A 28 -7.58 -26.18 11.24
C GLY A 28 -7.01 -24.75 11.22
N ASP A 29 -5.75 -24.57 10.95
CA ASP A 29 -5.12 -23.26 10.86
C ASP A 29 -5.06 -22.78 9.41
N TYR A 30 -6.07 -22.05 9.02
CA TYR A 30 -6.23 -21.46 7.68
C TYR A 30 -5.49 -20.14 7.59
N HIS A 31 -4.17 -20.13 7.40
CA HIS A 31 -3.41 -18.88 7.38
C HIS A 31 -2.52 -18.67 6.16
N GLN A 32 -2.90 -19.18 5.00
CA GLN A 32 -2.49 -18.53 3.76
C GLN A 32 -3.60 -17.56 3.32
N GLU A 33 -3.76 -16.52 4.09
CA GLU A 33 -4.64 -15.43 3.74
C GLU A 33 -3.87 -14.39 2.94
N MET A 34 -4.58 -13.72 2.04
CA MET A 34 -4.03 -12.55 1.36
C MET A 34 -3.73 -11.49 2.41
N ASN A 35 -2.51 -10.98 2.39
CA ASN A 35 -2.07 -9.87 3.23
C ASN A 35 -1.26 -8.86 2.40
N SER A 36 -0.87 -7.75 3.02
CA SER A 36 -0.15 -6.69 2.32
C SER A 36 1.19 -7.14 1.74
N VAL A 37 1.91 -8.05 2.40
CA VAL A 37 3.20 -8.55 1.92
C VAL A 37 3.02 -9.41 0.68
N VAL A 38 2.11 -10.37 0.71
CA VAL A 38 1.81 -11.25 -0.43
C VAL A 38 1.27 -10.44 -1.62
N PHE A 39 0.38 -9.50 -1.36
CA PHE A 39 -0.17 -8.63 -2.39
C PHE A 39 0.92 -7.77 -3.04
N LEU A 40 1.79 -7.16 -2.25
CA LEU A 40 2.86 -6.31 -2.74
C LEU A 40 3.90 -7.08 -3.57
N GLU A 41 4.28 -8.28 -3.12
CA GLU A 41 5.16 -9.17 -3.89
C GLU A 41 4.56 -9.52 -5.26
N TRP A 42 3.29 -9.89 -5.30
CA TRP A 42 2.60 -10.15 -6.54
C TRP A 42 2.54 -8.90 -7.44
N PHE A 43 2.21 -7.76 -6.86
CA PHE A 43 2.09 -6.50 -7.58
C PHE A 43 3.42 -6.09 -8.23
N GLU A 44 4.51 -6.15 -7.48
CA GLU A 44 5.83 -5.71 -7.94
C GLU A 44 6.50 -6.73 -8.87
N ASN A 45 6.37 -8.02 -8.59
CA ASN A 45 7.13 -9.06 -9.29
C ASN A 45 6.38 -9.73 -10.43
N GLN A 46 5.05 -9.70 -10.42
CA GLN A 46 4.23 -10.31 -11.46
C GLN A 46 3.43 -9.29 -12.27
N MET A 47 2.66 -8.45 -11.62
CA MET A 47 1.76 -7.52 -12.31
C MET A 47 2.52 -6.39 -13.00
N MET A 48 3.39 -5.68 -12.29
CA MET A 48 4.11 -4.53 -12.86
C MET A 48 4.99 -4.90 -14.06
N PRO A 49 5.79 -5.99 -14.02
CA PRO A 49 6.57 -6.40 -15.17
C PRO A 49 5.73 -6.85 -16.38
N ALA A 50 4.52 -7.32 -16.14
CA ALA A 50 3.61 -7.77 -17.20
C ALA A 50 2.89 -6.62 -17.92
N LEU A 51 2.85 -5.43 -17.33
CA LEU A 51 2.29 -4.24 -17.95
C LEU A 51 3.26 -3.68 -19.01
N LYS A 52 2.80 -3.59 -20.24
CA LYS A 52 3.62 -3.13 -21.38
C LYS A 52 3.66 -1.60 -21.50
N ASN A 53 2.62 -0.92 -21.01
CA ASN A 53 2.43 0.52 -21.12
C ASN A 53 2.08 1.13 -19.78
N PRO A 54 2.30 2.44 -19.58
CA PRO A 54 1.76 3.14 -18.42
C PRO A 54 0.24 2.93 -18.31
N SER A 55 -0.23 2.52 -17.13
CA SER A 55 -1.61 2.07 -16.96
C SER A 55 -2.22 2.61 -15.68
N LEU A 56 -3.51 2.86 -15.69
CA LEU A 56 -4.29 3.11 -14.49
C LEU A 56 -4.74 1.76 -13.91
N VAL A 57 -4.33 1.48 -12.68
CA VAL A 57 -4.70 0.24 -11.99
C VAL A 57 -5.92 0.49 -11.12
N LEU A 58 -6.97 -0.30 -11.33
CA LEU A 58 -8.19 -0.26 -10.53
C LEU A 58 -8.21 -1.47 -9.58
N LEU A 59 -8.37 -1.19 -8.30
CA LEU A 59 -8.42 -2.17 -7.22
C LEU A 59 -9.68 -1.98 -6.39
N ASP A 60 -10.12 -3.02 -5.69
CA ASP A 60 -11.10 -2.86 -4.63
C ASP A 60 -10.46 -2.21 -3.38
N ASN A 61 -11.25 -1.84 -2.40
CA ASN A 61 -10.76 -1.18 -1.19
C ASN A 61 -10.54 -2.18 -0.04
N ALA A 62 -9.86 -3.28 -0.31
CA ALA A 62 -9.48 -4.22 0.74
C ALA A 62 -8.39 -3.62 1.66
N SER A 63 -8.41 -3.98 2.94
CA SER A 63 -7.51 -3.41 3.94
C SER A 63 -6.02 -3.60 3.62
N TYR A 64 -5.64 -4.71 3.00
CA TYR A 64 -4.25 -4.99 2.63
C TYR A 64 -3.73 -4.12 1.48
N HIS A 65 -4.59 -3.41 0.75
CA HIS A 65 -4.18 -2.42 -0.25
C HIS A 65 -3.79 -1.07 0.36
N ASN A 66 -4.18 -0.82 1.60
CA ASN A 66 -4.07 0.49 2.26
C ASN A 66 -2.96 0.56 3.31
N VAL A 67 -2.06 -0.40 3.33
CA VAL A 67 -0.91 -0.36 4.24
C VAL A 67 0.06 0.71 3.76
N LYS A 68 0.33 1.67 4.64
CA LYS A 68 1.26 2.77 4.37
C LYS A 68 2.64 2.46 4.93
N THR A 69 3.67 2.96 4.28
CA THR A 69 5.01 2.97 4.85
C THR A 69 5.08 3.94 6.03
N ASP A 70 6.01 3.73 6.96
CA ASP A 70 6.10 4.54 8.18
C ASP A 70 6.28 6.04 7.89
N ASP A 71 7.02 6.37 6.85
CA ASP A 71 7.24 7.73 6.39
C ASP A 71 5.99 8.38 5.73
N ALA A 72 5.06 7.57 5.25
CA ALA A 72 3.81 8.04 4.65
C ALA A 72 2.68 8.25 5.67
N VAL A 73 2.85 7.82 6.92
CA VAL A 73 1.87 8.01 7.97
C VAL A 73 1.94 9.43 8.52
N CYS A 74 0.88 10.20 8.29
CA CYS A 74 0.80 11.55 8.83
C CYS A 74 0.61 11.53 10.36
N PRO A 75 1.43 12.29 11.13
CA PRO A 75 1.24 12.43 12.57
C PRO A 75 -0.13 13.00 12.93
N ASN A 76 -0.72 12.51 14.00
CA ASN A 76 -2.02 12.98 14.49
C ASN A 76 -1.86 14.13 15.51
N PHE A 77 -2.99 14.71 15.92
CA PHE A 77 -3.04 15.85 16.83
C PHE A 77 -2.48 15.56 18.24
N SER A 78 -2.45 14.31 18.67
CA SER A 78 -1.94 13.92 19.99
C SER A 78 -0.41 13.85 20.06
N GLN A 79 0.28 13.86 18.93
CA GLN A 79 1.73 13.74 18.88
C GLN A 79 2.45 15.05 19.24
N LYS A 80 3.70 14.93 19.70
CA LYS A 80 4.53 16.08 20.08
C LYS A 80 4.86 16.95 18.87
N GLN A 81 5.10 18.24 19.13
CA GLN A 81 5.46 19.21 18.09
C GLN A 81 6.71 18.78 17.29
N ALA A 82 7.71 18.21 17.95
CA ALA A 82 8.93 17.72 17.28
C ALA A 82 8.64 16.64 16.23
N VAL A 83 7.66 15.76 16.48
CA VAL A 83 7.25 14.72 15.53
C VAL A 83 6.62 15.35 14.29
N LEU A 84 5.78 16.35 14.46
CA LEU A 84 5.17 17.10 13.35
C LEU A 84 6.23 17.85 12.52
N GLN A 85 7.19 18.48 13.18
CA GLN A 85 8.29 19.17 12.50
C GLN A 85 9.16 18.19 11.69
N ASN A 86 9.49 17.03 12.25
CA ASN A 86 10.22 15.98 11.54
C ASN A 86 9.47 15.48 10.32
N TYR A 87 8.18 15.24 10.45
CA TYR A 87 7.33 14.80 9.32
C TYR A 87 7.33 15.86 8.20
N LEU A 88 7.13 17.11 8.53
CA LEU A 88 7.14 18.21 7.54
C LEU A 88 8.51 18.34 6.86
N THR A 89 9.60 18.17 7.61
CA THR A 89 10.96 18.20 7.06
C THR A 89 11.21 17.05 6.09
N GLN A 90 10.79 15.85 6.43
CA GLN A 90 10.92 14.66 5.54
C GLN A 90 10.17 14.83 4.23
N HIS A 91 9.03 15.51 4.25
CA HIS A 91 8.20 15.74 3.07
C HIS A 91 8.49 17.08 2.36
N ASN A 92 9.56 17.79 2.76
CA ASN A 92 9.95 19.09 2.19
C ASN A 92 8.85 20.16 2.24
N ILE A 93 8.02 20.11 3.27
CA ILE A 93 6.97 21.10 3.50
C ILE A 93 7.54 22.24 4.35
N PRO A 94 7.55 23.50 3.85
CA PRO A 94 8.11 24.62 4.60
C PRO A 94 7.28 24.95 5.84
N PHE A 95 7.97 25.21 6.96
CA PHE A 95 7.37 25.67 8.20
C PHE A 95 8.38 26.54 8.97
N SER A 96 7.91 27.34 9.94
CA SER A 96 8.77 28.10 10.85
C SER A 96 9.08 27.28 12.10
N ALA A 97 10.31 27.34 12.59
CA ALA A 97 10.72 26.68 13.84
C ALA A 97 9.95 27.20 15.07
N THR A 98 9.35 28.40 14.97
CA THR A 98 8.51 28.99 16.01
C THR A 98 7.04 28.67 15.88
N ASP A 99 6.61 27.95 14.82
CA ASP A 99 5.23 27.59 14.61
C ASP A 99 4.71 26.68 15.72
N THR A 100 3.52 26.98 16.20
CA THR A 100 2.86 26.15 17.20
C THR A 100 2.35 24.85 16.58
N LYS A 101 2.09 23.87 17.43
CA LYS A 101 1.54 22.58 17.00
C LYS A 101 0.26 22.73 16.16
N LYS A 102 -0.61 23.66 16.54
CA LYS A 102 -1.84 23.97 15.81
C LYS A 102 -1.57 24.49 14.41
N VAL A 103 -0.58 25.35 14.23
CA VAL A 103 -0.18 25.91 12.95
C VAL A 103 0.43 24.83 12.06
N LEU A 104 1.31 23.98 12.60
CA LEU A 104 1.93 22.87 11.87
C LEU A 104 0.90 21.87 11.32
N GLN A 105 -0.20 21.67 12.03
CA GLN A 105 -1.27 20.78 11.59
C GLN A 105 -2.12 21.36 10.46
N CYS A 106 -2.08 22.66 10.25
CA CYS A 106 -2.79 23.35 9.16
C CYS A 106 -1.97 23.43 7.85
N ILE A 107 -0.70 23.06 7.90
CA ILE A 107 0.18 23.01 6.73
C ILE A 107 0.00 21.67 5.96
#